data_8ae7dcc119d10e73cab85a0e30fb84c5
#
_entry.id   8ae7dcc119d10e73cab85a0e30fb84c5
#
_cell.length_a   1.000
_cell.length_b   1.000
_cell.length_c   1.000
_cell.angle_alpha   90.00
_cell.angle_beta   90.00
_cell.angle_gamma   90.00
#
_symmetry.space_group_name_H-M   'P 1'
#
loop_
_entity.id
_entity.type
_entity.pdbx_description
1 polymer ?
#
loop_
_entity_poly.entity_id
_entity_poly.type
_entity_poly.pdbx_seq_one_letter_code
_entity_poly.pdbx_strand_id
1 'polypeptide(L)'
;IMKKFTVCGAAVALCCLASNVQAQEPEYPASASTEVFDFTPWNDDKLLLLFAQAADEGRKYPTKEEFEAAGFNLDLEFSRSHVRPAVIMEDAAKNIVADVYPTRRLWMNTPTGQGESVGGYPSSEFHSDVFSMWNYTNLYGAWNHTILQAPGSWADAAHKNGTHMFSGIKFFESWGTTSSEYIKLITKKNEKGEYVYVDAFLNALLFLGLDGINYNFEDSGYQQTDVVGFHQALYKRAKEIGFDSFHIGLYTSSSSLSTRTANALYGTKANGKTADLMLNYSGGDFATQYMASSVQAAETAYGTADGLYAGGWYRHMDLSWPLLNQDEATKRCGLCLWGEHKISRFFQYV
;
A
#
# COMPACT_ATOMS: atom_id res chain seq x y z
N ILE A 1 33.62 -32.85 53.80
CA ILE A 1 33.16 -31.64 53.08
C ILE A 1 33.98 -31.45 51.82
N MET A 2 33.84 -32.31 50.82
CA MET A 2 34.41 -32.10 49.47
C MET A 2 33.83 -33.11 48.50
N LYS A 3 32.61 -32.94 48.04
CA LYS A 3 32.02 -33.72 46.93
C LYS A 3 30.82 -33.01 46.27
N LYS A 4 30.86 -31.68 46.07
CA LYS A 4 29.75 -31.00 45.36
C LYS A 4 30.14 -30.03 44.24
N PHE A 5 31.40 -30.04 43.77
CA PHE A 5 31.81 -29.09 42.74
C PHE A 5 32.17 -29.68 41.35
N THR A 6 32.02 -30.96 41.16
CA THR A 6 32.47 -31.58 39.89
C THR A 6 31.33 -31.80 38.87
N VAL A 7 30.08 -31.56 39.24
CA VAL A 7 28.95 -31.82 38.33
C VAL A 7 28.54 -30.56 37.53
N CYS A 8 28.80 -29.38 37.99
CA CYS A 8 28.46 -28.16 37.28
C CYS A 8 29.38 -27.83 36.08
N GLY A 9 30.63 -28.25 36.11
CA GLY A 9 31.58 -27.98 35.02
C GLY A 9 31.32 -28.77 33.76
N ALA A 10 30.80 -29.99 33.87
CA ALA A 10 30.52 -30.84 32.73
C ALA A 10 29.20 -30.43 31.99
N ALA A 11 28.21 -29.91 32.71
CA ALA A 11 26.95 -29.45 32.12
C ALA A 11 27.14 -28.13 31.33
N VAL A 12 27.99 -27.24 31.83
CA VAL A 12 28.29 -26.00 31.11
C VAL A 12 29.15 -26.24 29.87
N ALA A 13 30.06 -27.18 29.89
CA ALA A 13 30.85 -27.55 28.72
C ALA A 13 30.01 -28.27 27.64
N LEU A 14 28.98 -29.03 28.02
CA LEU A 14 28.07 -29.67 27.06
C LEU A 14 27.12 -28.68 26.43
N CYS A 15 26.66 -27.63 27.16
CA CYS A 15 25.83 -26.60 26.59
C CYS A 15 26.61 -25.67 25.62
N CYS A 16 27.90 -25.44 25.87
CA CYS A 16 28.72 -24.65 24.94
C CYS A 16 29.14 -25.43 23.68
N LEU A 17 29.10 -26.78 23.69
CA LEU A 17 29.38 -27.59 22.51
C LEU A 17 28.14 -27.83 21.64
N ALA A 18 26.92 -27.68 22.21
CA ALA A 18 25.69 -27.79 21.45
C ALA A 18 25.31 -26.56 20.64
N SER A 19 25.93 -25.40 20.94
CA SER A 19 25.64 -24.12 20.26
C SER A 19 26.39 -23.90 18.95
N ASN A 20 27.23 -24.83 18.50
CA ASN A 20 27.99 -24.74 17.25
C ASN A 20 27.67 -25.85 16.23
N VAL A 21 26.57 -26.56 16.38
CA VAL A 21 26.01 -27.33 15.25
C VAL A 21 25.21 -26.29 14.43
N GLN A 22 25.88 -25.52 13.58
CA GLN A 22 25.21 -24.95 12.44
C GLN A 22 24.52 -26.11 11.75
N ALA A 23 23.18 -26.11 11.74
CA ALA A 23 22.44 -27.01 10.90
C ALA A 23 22.97 -26.77 9.47
N GLN A 24 23.66 -27.75 8.92
CA GLN A 24 24.10 -27.69 7.54
C GLN A 24 22.81 -27.56 6.72
N GLU A 25 22.68 -26.46 6.01
CA GLU A 25 21.53 -26.30 5.13
C GLU A 25 21.47 -27.53 4.21
N PRO A 26 20.27 -28.09 4.01
CA PRO A 26 20.13 -29.25 3.15
C PRO A 26 20.65 -28.88 1.76
N GLU A 27 21.66 -29.59 1.29
CA GLU A 27 22.17 -29.45 -0.07
C GLU A 27 21.08 -29.99 -1.01
N TYR A 28 20.33 -29.09 -1.61
CA TYR A 28 19.36 -29.45 -2.62
C TYR A 28 20.11 -29.93 -3.87
N PRO A 29 19.69 -31.06 -4.48
CA PRO A 29 20.35 -31.54 -5.67
C PRO A 29 20.31 -30.48 -6.75
N ALA A 30 21.46 -30.20 -7.34
CA ALA A 30 21.69 -29.19 -8.40
C ALA A 30 20.95 -29.48 -9.74
N SER A 31 19.92 -30.32 -9.72
CA SER A 31 19.21 -30.78 -10.92
C SER A 31 17.99 -29.93 -11.28
N ALA A 32 17.60 -28.97 -10.44
CA ALA A 32 16.67 -27.95 -10.87
C ALA A 32 17.50 -26.77 -11.37
N SER A 33 17.31 -26.38 -12.61
CA SER A 33 17.68 -25.05 -13.06
C SER A 33 16.85 -24.05 -12.23
N THR A 34 17.32 -23.71 -11.07
CA THR A 34 16.82 -22.58 -10.30
C THR A 34 17.29 -21.36 -11.09
N GLU A 35 16.42 -20.82 -11.90
CA GLU A 35 16.61 -19.46 -12.36
C GLU A 35 16.59 -18.59 -11.11
N VAL A 36 17.74 -18.04 -10.79
CA VAL A 36 17.85 -17.03 -9.72
C VAL A 36 17.21 -15.77 -10.28
N PHE A 37 16.03 -15.45 -9.79
CA PHE A 37 15.43 -14.15 -10.08
C PHE A 37 16.24 -13.07 -9.36
N ASP A 38 17.02 -12.35 -10.12
CA ASP A 38 17.65 -11.13 -9.63
C ASP A 38 16.63 -9.99 -9.75
N PHE A 39 15.95 -9.72 -8.65
CA PHE A 39 15.00 -8.63 -8.58
C PHE A 39 15.72 -7.30 -8.49
N THR A 40 16.03 -6.72 -9.60
CA THR A 40 16.33 -5.30 -9.66
C THR A 40 15.00 -4.53 -9.61
N PRO A 41 14.79 -3.62 -8.66
CA PRO A 41 13.59 -2.80 -8.61
C PRO A 41 13.36 -2.10 -9.94
N TRP A 42 12.14 -2.17 -10.44
CA TRP A 42 11.80 -1.50 -11.70
C TRP A 42 11.90 0.00 -11.55
N ASN A 43 12.31 0.64 -12.60
CA ASN A 43 12.03 2.05 -12.75
C ASN A 43 10.59 2.20 -13.22
N ASP A 44 9.68 2.52 -12.30
CA ASP A 44 8.25 2.67 -12.55
C ASP A 44 7.94 3.84 -13.50
N ASP A 45 8.75 4.89 -13.50
CA ASP A 45 8.65 5.98 -14.47
C ASP A 45 8.90 5.47 -15.89
N LYS A 46 9.90 4.60 -16.07
CA LYS A 46 10.20 3.97 -17.34
C LYS A 46 9.08 3.02 -17.79
N LEU A 47 8.48 2.29 -16.86
CA LEU A 47 7.33 1.45 -17.15
C LEU A 47 6.13 2.29 -17.62
N LEU A 48 5.82 3.37 -16.93
CA LEU A 48 4.73 4.27 -17.31
C LEU A 48 4.97 4.94 -18.66
N LEU A 49 6.22 5.27 -18.98
CA LEU A 49 6.59 5.80 -20.31
C LEU A 49 6.27 4.81 -21.42
N LEU A 50 6.47 3.51 -21.24
CA LEU A 50 6.08 2.50 -22.23
C LEU A 50 4.58 2.49 -22.48
N PHE A 51 3.79 2.58 -21.41
CA PHE A 51 2.33 2.68 -21.54
C PHE A 51 1.90 3.99 -22.21
N ALA A 52 2.59 5.08 -21.93
CA ALA A 52 2.35 6.35 -22.59
C ALA A 52 2.65 6.30 -24.09
N GLN A 53 3.77 5.68 -24.48
CA GLN A 53 4.13 5.46 -25.87
C GLN A 53 3.12 4.58 -26.60
N ALA A 54 2.70 3.48 -25.96
CA ALA A 54 1.66 2.62 -26.53
C ALA A 54 0.34 3.39 -26.74
N ALA A 55 -0.03 4.26 -25.78
CA ALA A 55 -1.22 5.09 -25.91
C ALA A 55 -1.11 6.14 -27.04
N ASP A 56 0.07 6.77 -27.21
CA ASP A 56 0.32 7.70 -28.32
C ASP A 56 0.19 7.01 -29.71
N GLU A 57 0.42 5.69 -29.75
CA GLU A 57 0.24 4.85 -30.94
C GLU A 57 -1.18 4.23 -31.04
N GLY A 58 -2.10 4.56 -30.14
CA GLY A 58 -3.46 4.04 -30.10
C GLY A 58 -3.57 2.61 -29.57
N ARG A 59 -2.53 2.10 -28.91
CA ARG A 59 -2.51 0.78 -28.30
C ARG A 59 -2.80 0.85 -26.80
N LYS A 60 -3.41 -0.18 -26.27
CA LYS A 60 -3.74 -0.28 -24.85
C LYS A 60 -2.54 -0.68 -23.99
N TYR A 61 -1.70 -1.55 -24.53
CA TYR A 61 -0.54 -2.11 -23.82
C TYR A 61 0.71 -2.06 -24.69
N PRO A 62 1.90 -1.94 -24.07
CA PRO A 62 3.16 -2.19 -24.74
C PRO A 62 3.24 -3.64 -25.25
N THR A 63 4.05 -3.87 -26.26
CA THR A 63 4.35 -5.23 -26.76
C THR A 63 5.41 -5.89 -25.88
N LYS A 64 5.55 -7.21 -26.01
CA LYS A 64 6.61 -7.96 -25.32
C LYS A 64 8.00 -7.45 -25.69
N GLU A 65 8.22 -7.18 -26.97
CA GLU A 65 9.50 -6.69 -27.50
C GLU A 65 9.85 -5.30 -26.93
N GLU A 66 8.86 -4.44 -26.71
CA GLU A 66 9.05 -3.13 -26.09
C GLU A 66 9.43 -3.25 -24.62
N PHE A 67 8.81 -4.17 -23.87
CA PHE A 67 9.20 -4.47 -22.50
C PHE A 67 10.65 -4.99 -22.44
N GLU A 68 11.00 -5.95 -23.30
CA GLU A 68 12.35 -6.53 -23.37
C GLU A 68 13.38 -5.48 -23.76
N ALA A 69 13.12 -4.67 -24.78
CA ALA A 69 14.01 -3.60 -25.22
C ALA A 69 14.22 -2.52 -24.14
N ALA A 70 13.22 -2.31 -23.28
CA ALA A 70 13.33 -1.41 -22.15
C ALA A 70 14.05 -2.03 -20.95
N GLY A 71 14.45 -3.31 -21.03
CA GLY A 71 15.15 -4.04 -19.97
C GLY A 71 14.22 -4.62 -18.89
N PHE A 72 12.93 -4.73 -19.17
CA PHE A 72 11.99 -5.48 -18.35
C PHE A 72 12.04 -6.96 -18.76
N ASN A 73 13.16 -7.61 -18.43
CA ASN A 73 13.34 -9.06 -18.67
C ASN A 73 12.55 -9.91 -17.70
N LEU A 74 11.82 -9.27 -16.84
CA LEU A 74 11.13 -9.95 -15.78
C LEU A 74 10.03 -10.82 -16.36
N ASP A 75 9.87 -11.91 -15.70
CA ASP A 75 8.62 -12.57 -15.64
C ASP A 75 7.57 -11.57 -15.14
N LEU A 76 7.06 -10.76 -16.10
CA LEU A 76 5.98 -9.81 -15.80
C LEU A 76 4.80 -10.53 -15.20
N GLU A 77 4.63 -11.83 -15.46
CA GLU A 77 3.61 -12.67 -14.89
C GLU A 77 3.79 -12.83 -13.36
N PHE A 78 5.03 -12.86 -12.85
CA PHE A 78 5.26 -12.86 -11.41
C PHE A 78 4.73 -11.59 -10.72
N SER A 79 4.82 -10.45 -11.39
CA SER A 79 4.39 -9.16 -10.88
C SER A 79 2.95 -8.82 -11.25
N ARG A 80 2.20 -9.74 -11.87
CA ARG A 80 0.83 -9.52 -12.31
C ARG A 80 -0.15 -10.33 -11.49
N SER A 81 -1.27 -9.71 -11.14
CA SER A 81 -2.45 -10.39 -10.64
C SER A 81 -3.49 -10.55 -11.76
N HIS A 82 -4.01 -11.74 -11.91
CA HIS A 82 -5.14 -12.04 -12.81
C HIS A 82 -6.45 -12.23 -12.04
N VAL A 83 -6.42 -12.07 -10.73
CA VAL A 83 -7.58 -12.18 -9.85
C VAL A 83 -8.21 -10.80 -9.67
N ARG A 84 -9.50 -10.70 -9.86
CA ARG A 84 -10.24 -9.47 -9.54
C ARG A 84 -10.72 -9.49 -8.10
N PRO A 85 -10.87 -8.32 -7.46
CA PRO A 85 -11.37 -8.24 -6.09
C PRO A 85 -12.71 -8.95 -5.94
N ALA A 86 -12.77 -9.87 -4.98
CA ALA A 86 -14.02 -10.55 -4.64
C ALA A 86 -14.98 -9.56 -3.97
N VAL A 87 -16.25 -9.70 -4.26
CA VAL A 87 -17.30 -8.99 -3.52
C VAL A 87 -17.57 -9.77 -2.25
N ILE A 88 -17.19 -9.23 -1.11
CA ILE A 88 -17.52 -9.81 0.19
C ILE A 88 -18.95 -9.40 0.54
N MET A 89 -19.81 -10.37 0.78
CA MET A 89 -21.16 -10.10 1.23
C MET A 89 -21.11 -9.50 2.65
N GLU A 90 -21.80 -8.39 2.87
CA GLU A 90 -21.83 -7.70 4.17
C GLU A 90 -22.20 -8.63 5.35
N ASP A 91 -23.07 -9.60 5.10
CA ASP A 91 -23.49 -10.56 6.11
C ASP A 91 -22.40 -11.55 6.51
N ALA A 92 -21.47 -11.88 5.62
CA ALA A 92 -20.34 -12.73 5.96
C ALA A 92 -19.35 -12.01 6.88
N ALA A 93 -19.11 -10.71 6.67
CA ALA A 93 -18.27 -9.90 7.55
C ALA A 93 -18.86 -9.76 8.96
N LYS A 94 -20.18 -9.64 9.09
CA LYS A 94 -20.86 -9.55 10.38
C LYS A 94 -20.75 -10.82 11.24
N ASN A 95 -20.53 -11.97 10.62
CA ASN A 95 -20.47 -13.26 11.31
C ASN A 95 -19.05 -13.61 11.82
N ILE A 96 -18.04 -12.86 11.42
CA ILE A 96 -16.63 -13.17 11.75
C ILE A 96 -16.28 -12.71 13.16
N VAL A 97 -16.74 -11.51 13.57
CA VAL A 97 -16.55 -11.00 14.93
C VAL A 97 -17.77 -10.17 15.35
N ALA A 98 -18.46 -10.61 16.40
CA ALA A 98 -19.75 -10.04 16.83
C ALA A 98 -19.72 -8.54 17.19
N ASP A 99 -18.57 -8.02 17.59
CA ASP A 99 -18.42 -6.65 18.10
C ASP A 99 -17.61 -5.72 17.18
N VAL A 100 -17.22 -6.19 15.99
CA VAL A 100 -16.55 -5.33 15.01
C VAL A 100 -17.58 -4.44 14.34
N TYR A 101 -17.26 -3.15 14.29
CA TYR A 101 -18.09 -2.17 13.60
C TYR A 101 -18.06 -2.49 12.10
N PRO A 102 -19.14 -3.02 11.50
CA PRO A 102 -19.09 -3.63 10.18
C PRO A 102 -18.85 -2.62 9.04
N THR A 103 -19.00 -1.33 9.35
CA THR A 103 -18.82 -0.24 8.38
C THR A 103 -17.47 0.46 8.51
N ARG A 104 -16.67 0.16 9.54
CA ARG A 104 -15.37 0.79 9.72
C ARG A 104 -14.36 0.13 8.80
N ARG A 105 -13.78 0.91 7.91
CA ARG A 105 -12.77 0.46 6.96
C ARG A 105 -11.39 0.46 7.57
N LEU A 106 -10.60 -0.54 7.21
CA LEU A 106 -9.20 -0.66 7.59
C LEU A 106 -8.32 -0.57 6.34
N TRP A 107 -7.39 0.34 6.38
CA TRP A 107 -6.29 0.43 5.44
C TRP A 107 -5.00 0.00 6.15
N MET A 108 -4.40 -1.08 5.70
CA MET A 108 -3.07 -1.51 6.12
C MET A 108 -2.04 -0.89 5.18
N ASN A 109 -1.19 -0.03 5.70
CA ASN A 109 -0.15 0.64 4.92
C ASN A 109 1.22 0.25 5.48
N THR A 110 1.78 -0.82 4.94
CA THR A 110 2.92 -1.49 5.57
C THR A 110 4.08 -1.65 4.59
N PRO A 111 5.34 -1.49 5.06
CA PRO A 111 6.49 -1.93 4.30
C PRO A 111 6.39 -3.45 4.08
N THR A 112 6.61 -3.88 2.86
CA THR A 112 6.67 -5.29 2.51
C THR A 112 8.11 -5.66 2.16
N GLY A 113 8.54 -6.82 2.62
CA GLY A 113 9.90 -7.31 2.38
C GLY A 113 10.96 -6.83 3.36
N GLN A 114 12.15 -7.37 3.22
CA GLN A 114 13.32 -7.00 3.99
C GLN A 114 14.13 -5.92 3.27
N GLY A 115 14.19 -4.75 3.83
CA GLY A 115 14.90 -3.64 3.26
C GLY A 115 14.04 -2.80 2.32
N GLU A 116 14.31 -1.53 2.35
CA GLU A 116 13.55 -0.49 1.66
C GLU A 116 13.60 -0.61 0.13
N SER A 117 14.57 -1.38 -0.39
CA SER A 117 14.84 -1.47 -1.83
C SER A 117 14.14 -2.63 -2.54
N VAL A 118 13.54 -3.58 -1.81
CA VAL A 118 13.07 -4.84 -2.41
C VAL A 118 11.60 -4.80 -2.84
N GLY A 119 10.92 -3.71 -2.59
CA GLY A 119 9.65 -3.41 -3.24
C GLY A 119 8.52 -4.44 -3.05
N GLY A 120 8.43 -5.09 -1.88
CA GLY A 120 7.32 -6.00 -1.59
C GLY A 120 7.53 -7.43 -2.05
N TYR A 121 8.71 -7.80 -2.47
CA TYR A 121 9.03 -9.18 -2.81
C TYR A 121 9.27 -10.02 -1.55
N PRO A 122 8.94 -11.32 -1.59
CA PRO A 122 9.21 -12.23 -0.49
C PRO A 122 10.69 -12.21 -0.10
N SER A 123 10.95 -12.13 1.20
CA SER A 123 12.31 -12.26 1.72
C SER A 123 12.69 -13.74 1.90
N SER A 124 13.96 -14.00 2.20
CA SER A 124 14.41 -15.32 2.61
C SER A 124 13.81 -15.79 3.95
N GLU A 125 13.23 -14.86 4.70
CA GLU A 125 12.59 -15.12 5.99
C GLU A 125 11.07 -15.22 5.83
N PHE A 126 10.56 -16.38 5.50
CA PHE A 126 9.14 -16.63 5.25
C PHE A 126 8.20 -16.04 6.31
N HIS A 127 8.55 -16.16 7.58
CA HIS A 127 7.72 -15.66 8.68
C HIS A 127 7.60 -14.12 8.72
N SER A 128 8.49 -13.39 8.08
CA SER A 128 8.45 -11.91 8.06
C SER A 128 7.51 -11.36 6.98
N ASP A 129 7.12 -12.18 6.02
CA ASP A 129 6.34 -11.73 4.85
C ASP A 129 4.92 -12.33 4.83
N VAL A 130 4.51 -12.97 5.92
CA VAL A 130 3.16 -13.53 6.04
C VAL A 130 2.20 -12.46 6.53
N PHE A 131 1.22 -12.13 5.71
CA PHE A 131 0.09 -11.31 6.09
C PHE A 131 -1.19 -12.15 6.12
N SER A 132 -1.85 -12.21 7.28
CA SER A 132 -3.01 -13.07 7.51
C SER A 132 -4.32 -12.32 7.77
N MET A 133 -4.29 -10.99 7.73
CA MET A 133 -5.43 -10.14 8.10
C MET A 133 -6.25 -9.65 6.88
N TRP A 134 -6.17 -10.35 5.76
CA TRP A 134 -6.87 -9.96 4.53
C TRP A 134 -8.37 -9.78 4.74
N ASN A 135 -9.02 -10.68 5.49
CA ASN A 135 -10.46 -10.62 5.76
C ASN A 135 -10.92 -9.36 6.53
N TYR A 136 -9.99 -8.67 7.17
CA TYR A 136 -10.27 -7.46 7.95
C TYR A 136 -9.81 -6.19 7.25
N THR A 137 -9.13 -6.32 6.12
CA THR A 137 -8.46 -5.23 5.43
C THR A 137 -9.25 -4.86 4.18
N ASN A 138 -9.66 -3.61 4.05
CA ASN A 138 -10.32 -3.09 2.85
C ASN A 138 -9.31 -2.63 1.81
N LEU A 139 -8.28 -1.92 2.26
CA LEU A 139 -7.17 -1.43 1.44
C LEU A 139 -5.84 -1.94 2.00
N TYR A 140 -4.98 -2.38 1.13
CA TYR A 140 -3.60 -2.73 1.48
C TYR A 140 -2.64 -1.89 0.64
N GLY A 141 -1.80 -1.11 1.32
CA GLY A 141 -0.74 -0.31 0.70
C GLY A 141 0.62 -0.87 1.03
N ALA A 142 1.42 -1.18 0.03
CA ALA A 142 2.82 -1.47 0.24
C ALA A 142 3.59 -0.15 0.38
N TRP A 143 4.17 0.11 1.55
CA TRP A 143 4.99 1.30 1.77
C TRP A 143 6.41 1.09 1.22
N ASN A 144 6.50 1.00 -0.08
CA ASN A 144 7.75 0.85 -0.82
C ASN A 144 7.96 2.07 -1.71
N HIS A 145 9.21 2.37 -2.04
CA HIS A 145 9.57 3.54 -2.84
C HIS A 145 9.24 3.43 -4.34
N THR A 146 8.31 2.55 -4.71
CA THR A 146 7.80 2.39 -6.08
C THR A 146 6.30 2.20 -6.08
N ILE A 147 5.60 2.75 -7.06
CA ILE A 147 4.14 2.70 -7.11
C ILE A 147 3.56 1.50 -7.85
N LEU A 148 4.34 0.84 -8.68
CA LEU A 148 3.85 -0.22 -9.58
C LEU A 148 4.47 -1.60 -9.31
N GLN A 149 5.11 -1.78 -8.15
CA GLN A 149 5.73 -3.06 -7.79
C GLN A 149 5.05 -3.71 -6.61
N ALA A 150 4.37 -4.80 -6.89
CA ALA A 150 3.93 -5.76 -5.89
C ALA A 150 3.98 -7.15 -6.48
N PRO A 151 4.28 -8.19 -5.70
CA PRO A 151 4.13 -9.55 -6.18
C PRO A 151 2.68 -9.81 -6.59
N GLY A 152 2.45 -10.40 -7.75
CA GLY A 152 1.10 -10.75 -8.22
C GLY A 152 0.39 -11.67 -7.24
N SER A 153 1.11 -12.57 -6.59
CA SER A 153 0.57 -13.45 -5.54
C SER A 153 0.02 -12.71 -4.32
N TRP A 154 0.58 -11.56 -3.97
CA TRP A 154 0.04 -10.72 -2.90
C TRP A 154 -1.28 -10.06 -3.32
N ALA A 155 -1.30 -9.51 -4.53
CA ALA A 155 -2.52 -8.96 -5.09
C ALA A 155 -3.60 -10.05 -5.25
N ASP A 156 -3.23 -11.26 -5.66
CA ASP A 156 -4.13 -12.41 -5.72
C ASP A 156 -4.73 -12.74 -4.35
N ALA A 157 -3.89 -12.77 -3.31
CA ALA A 157 -4.35 -13.04 -1.95
C ALA A 157 -5.27 -11.93 -1.44
N ALA A 158 -4.92 -10.66 -1.65
CA ALA A 158 -5.75 -9.52 -1.32
C ALA A 158 -7.11 -9.61 -2.02
N HIS A 159 -7.11 -9.78 -3.32
CA HIS A 159 -8.31 -9.81 -4.15
C HIS A 159 -9.25 -10.98 -3.82
N LYS A 160 -8.73 -12.17 -3.55
CA LYS A 160 -9.53 -13.34 -3.11
C LYS A 160 -10.28 -13.08 -1.81
N ASN A 161 -9.77 -12.18 -0.99
CA ASN A 161 -10.40 -11.77 0.27
C ASN A 161 -11.17 -10.43 0.16
N GLY A 162 -11.34 -9.88 -1.04
CA GLY A 162 -12.03 -8.61 -1.27
C GLY A 162 -11.24 -7.37 -0.87
N THR A 163 -9.98 -7.52 -0.55
CA THR A 163 -9.07 -6.40 -0.27
C THR A 163 -8.61 -5.77 -1.57
N HIS A 164 -8.67 -4.44 -1.68
CA HIS A 164 -8.07 -3.69 -2.78
C HIS A 164 -6.61 -3.41 -2.48
N MET A 165 -5.74 -3.43 -3.50
CA MET A 165 -4.30 -3.34 -3.29
C MET A 165 -3.65 -2.21 -4.07
N PHE A 166 -2.96 -1.33 -3.34
CA PHE A 166 -1.92 -0.46 -3.90
C PHE A 166 -0.58 -1.19 -3.91
N SER A 167 0.30 -0.87 -4.86
CA SER A 167 1.57 -1.57 -4.92
C SER A 167 2.70 -0.92 -4.14
N GLY A 168 2.76 0.38 -4.06
CA GLY A 168 3.85 1.11 -3.44
C GLY A 168 3.51 2.57 -3.21
N ILE A 169 4.50 3.36 -2.83
CA ILE A 169 4.31 4.77 -2.53
C ILE A 169 5.24 5.64 -3.36
N LYS A 170 4.71 6.75 -3.84
CA LYS A 170 5.45 7.83 -4.48
C LYS A 170 5.50 9.02 -3.53
N PHE A 171 6.66 9.59 -3.36
CA PHE A 171 6.86 10.75 -2.52
C PHE A 171 6.77 12.03 -3.34
N PHE A 172 5.90 12.95 -2.93
CA PHE A 172 5.79 14.30 -3.47
C PHE A 172 6.39 15.31 -2.49
N GLU A 173 7.66 15.17 -2.24
CA GLU A 173 8.39 15.97 -1.26
C GLU A 173 9.74 16.39 -1.83
N SER A 174 10.32 17.45 -1.29
CA SER A 174 11.62 17.96 -1.74
C SER A 174 12.76 16.94 -1.57
N TRP A 175 12.62 16.02 -0.62
CA TRP A 175 13.54 14.92 -0.35
C TRP A 175 13.10 13.59 -0.99
N GLY A 176 11.96 13.57 -1.66
CA GLY A 176 11.31 12.37 -2.14
C GLY A 176 11.85 11.83 -3.45
N THR A 177 11.25 10.74 -3.90
CA THR A 177 11.69 9.94 -5.06
C THR A 177 10.97 10.31 -6.35
N THR A 178 10.09 11.32 -6.33
CA THR A 178 9.33 11.70 -7.52
C THR A 178 10.23 12.41 -8.53
N SER A 179 10.39 11.80 -9.71
CA SER A 179 11.22 12.33 -10.78
C SER A 179 10.52 13.43 -11.58
N SER A 180 11.33 14.24 -12.26
CA SER A 180 10.80 15.25 -13.20
C SER A 180 10.05 14.62 -14.37
N GLU A 181 10.42 13.43 -14.78
CA GLU A 181 9.77 12.65 -15.84
C GLU A 181 8.38 12.22 -15.41
N TYR A 182 8.24 11.70 -14.18
CA TYR A 182 6.95 11.34 -13.62
C TYR A 182 5.99 12.55 -13.57
N ILE A 183 6.49 13.68 -13.07
CA ILE A 183 5.71 14.92 -13.03
C ILE A 183 5.25 15.34 -14.43
N LYS A 184 6.13 15.27 -15.43
CA LYS A 184 5.76 15.57 -16.81
C LYS A 184 4.68 14.64 -17.35
N LEU A 185 4.75 13.35 -17.00
CA LEU A 185 3.73 12.38 -17.41
C LEU A 185 2.35 12.73 -16.86
N ILE A 186 2.25 12.95 -15.55
CA ILE A 186 0.95 13.16 -14.89
C ILE A 186 0.39 14.58 -15.10
N THR A 187 1.19 15.54 -15.56
CA THR A 187 0.76 16.92 -15.77
C THR A 187 0.60 17.29 -17.24
N LYS A 188 1.02 16.40 -18.18
CA LYS A 188 0.90 16.68 -19.62
C LYS A 188 -0.56 16.80 -20.04
N LYS A 189 -0.88 17.92 -20.69
CA LYS A 189 -2.21 18.20 -21.23
C LYS A 189 -2.15 18.41 -22.74
N ASN A 190 -3.25 18.06 -23.42
CA ASN A 190 -3.47 18.38 -24.82
C ASN A 190 -3.93 19.84 -25.01
N GLU A 191 -4.17 20.25 -26.25
CA GLU A 191 -4.64 21.61 -26.59
C GLU A 191 -6.01 21.95 -25.97
N LYS A 192 -6.80 20.93 -25.60
CA LYS A 192 -8.10 21.10 -24.93
C LYS A 192 -7.98 21.19 -23.40
N GLY A 193 -6.76 21.06 -22.86
CA GLY A 193 -6.51 21.07 -21.42
C GLY A 193 -6.79 19.72 -20.73
N GLU A 194 -7.00 18.64 -21.49
CA GLU A 194 -7.23 17.31 -20.96
C GLU A 194 -5.89 16.60 -20.69
N TYR A 195 -5.80 15.84 -19.61
CA TYR A 195 -4.62 15.04 -19.27
C TYR A 195 -4.44 13.89 -20.27
N VAL A 196 -3.27 13.81 -20.88
CA VAL A 196 -3.02 12.93 -22.03
C VAL A 196 -2.92 11.45 -21.60
N TYR A 197 -2.30 11.18 -20.45
CA TYR A 197 -1.92 9.83 -20.06
C TYR A 197 -2.81 9.18 -19.00
N VAL A 198 -4.05 9.65 -18.85
CA VAL A 198 -5.03 9.05 -17.93
C VAL A 198 -5.27 7.57 -18.26
N ASP A 199 -5.54 7.27 -19.53
CA ASP A 199 -5.77 5.89 -19.96
C ASP A 199 -4.51 5.03 -19.86
N ALA A 200 -3.34 5.56 -20.20
CA ALA A 200 -2.07 4.85 -20.07
C ALA A 200 -1.82 4.44 -18.60
N PHE A 201 -2.08 5.34 -17.67
CA PHE A 201 -1.90 5.09 -16.25
C PHE A 201 -2.85 4.00 -15.72
N LEU A 202 -4.14 4.10 -16.06
CA LEU A 202 -5.12 3.08 -15.69
C LEU A 202 -4.82 1.73 -16.36
N ASN A 203 -4.35 1.75 -17.62
CA ASN A 203 -3.95 0.54 -18.31
C ASN A 203 -2.74 -0.16 -17.69
N ALA A 204 -1.78 0.61 -17.16
CA ALA A 204 -0.66 0.03 -16.41
C ALA A 204 -1.13 -0.68 -15.14
N LEU A 205 -2.02 -0.06 -14.37
CA LEU A 205 -2.60 -0.69 -13.18
C LEU A 205 -3.40 -1.94 -13.53
N LEU A 206 -4.27 -1.85 -14.52
CA LEU A 206 -5.08 -2.99 -14.99
C LEU A 206 -4.22 -4.13 -15.54
N PHE A 207 -3.11 -3.82 -16.20
CA PHE A 207 -2.15 -4.79 -16.70
C PHE A 207 -1.48 -5.55 -15.56
N LEU A 208 -1.08 -4.84 -14.51
CA LEU A 208 -0.46 -5.44 -13.32
C LEU A 208 -1.49 -6.07 -12.36
N GLY A 209 -2.77 -5.75 -12.53
CA GLY A 209 -3.82 -6.21 -11.61
C GLY A 209 -3.83 -5.49 -10.28
N LEU A 210 -3.41 -4.22 -10.25
CA LEU A 210 -3.40 -3.37 -9.07
C LEU A 210 -4.60 -2.43 -9.08
N ASP A 211 -5.07 -2.04 -7.90
CA ASP A 211 -6.27 -1.23 -7.73
C ASP A 211 -6.00 0.26 -7.57
N GLY A 212 -4.74 0.65 -7.56
CA GLY A 212 -4.42 2.07 -7.43
C GLY A 212 -2.98 2.36 -7.06
N ILE A 213 -2.80 3.58 -6.62
CA ILE A 213 -1.51 4.18 -6.29
C ILE A 213 -1.56 4.85 -4.93
N ASN A 214 -0.42 4.93 -4.28
CA ASN A 214 -0.28 5.53 -2.98
C ASN A 214 0.78 6.64 -3.03
N TYR A 215 0.49 7.76 -2.36
CA TYR A 215 1.39 8.91 -2.31
C TYR A 215 1.67 9.35 -0.89
N ASN A 216 2.90 9.75 -0.64
CA ASN A 216 3.25 10.57 0.50
C ASN A 216 3.22 12.06 0.09
N PHE A 217 2.46 12.88 0.84
CA PHE A 217 2.14 14.25 0.47
C PHE A 217 2.28 15.19 1.67
N GLU A 218 3.42 15.11 2.36
CA GLU A 218 3.68 15.88 3.57
C GLU A 218 4.30 17.24 3.31
N ASP A 219 4.95 17.43 2.17
CA ASP A 219 5.61 18.68 1.83
C ASP A 219 4.65 19.64 1.10
N SER A 220 4.60 20.87 1.58
CA SER A 220 3.81 21.94 0.96
C SER A 220 4.45 22.58 -0.28
N GLY A 221 5.69 22.21 -0.61
CA GLY A 221 6.45 22.80 -1.72
C GLY A 221 6.02 22.32 -3.11
N TYR A 222 5.24 21.25 -3.18
CA TYR A 222 4.77 20.71 -4.43
C TYR A 222 3.54 21.47 -4.96
N GLN A 223 3.51 21.76 -6.28
CA GLN A 223 2.34 22.40 -6.92
C GLN A 223 1.19 21.39 -7.06
N GLN A 224 0.37 21.33 -6.05
CA GLN A 224 -0.67 20.34 -5.87
C GLN A 224 -1.79 20.37 -6.92
N THR A 225 -2.03 21.51 -7.55
CA THR A 225 -3.19 21.74 -8.43
C THR A 225 -3.22 20.84 -9.65
N ASP A 226 -2.08 20.60 -10.29
CA ASP A 226 -2.04 19.74 -11.47
C ASP A 226 -2.16 18.25 -11.11
N VAL A 227 -1.56 17.84 -10.00
CA VAL A 227 -1.68 16.47 -9.48
C VAL A 227 -3.13 16.19 -9.09
N VAL A 228 -3.77 17.11 -8.38
CA VAL A 228 -5.19 17.00 -8.00
C VAL A 228 -6.07 16.85 -9.23
N GLY A 229 -5.85 17.65 -10.25
CA GLY A 229 -6.60 17.57 -11.50
C GLY A 229 -6.40 16.23 -12.23
N PHE A 230 -5.17 15.73 -12.25
CA PHE A 230 -4.88 14.40 -12.81
C PHE A 230 -5.56 13.27 -12.01
N HIS A 231 -5.53 13.32 -10.67
CA HIS A 231 -6.23 12.37 -9.83
C HIS A 231 -7.75 12.36 -10.07
N GLN A 232 -8.36 13.53 -10.19
CA GLN A 232 -9.79 13.66 -10.52
C GLN A 232 -10.10 13.06 -11.89
N ALA A 233 -9.22 13.29 -12.88
CA ALA A 233 -9.37 12.70 -14.21
C ALA A 233 -9.24 11.17 -14.19
N LEU A 234 -8.31 10.61 -13.37
CA LEU A 234 -8.19 9.17 -13.16
C LEU A 234 -9.46 8.57 -12.56
N TYR A 235 -10.00 9.13 -11.47
CA TYR A 235 -11.25 8.65 -10.86
C TYR A 235 -12.43 8.69 -11.82
N LYS A 236 -12.57 9.81 -12.55
CA LYS A 236 -13.63 9.95 -13.56
C LYS A 236 -13.50 8.86 -14.62
N ARG A 237 -12.30 8.68 -15.15
CA ARG A 237 -12.06 7.71 -16.21
C ARG A 237 -12.17 6.25 -15.73
N ALA A 238 -11.67 5.95 -14.53
CA ALA A 238 -11.83 4.64 -13.91
C ALA A 238 -13.31 4.24 -13.81
N LYS A 239 -14.16 5.15 -13.36
CA LYS A 239 -15.61 4.93 -13.31
C LYS A 239 -16.21 4.68 -14.70
N GLU A 240 -15.78 5.44 -15.71
CA GLU A 240 -16.28 5.28 -17.09
C GLU A 240 -15.94 3.90 -17.69
N ILE A 241 -14.79 3.34 -17.33
CA ILE A 241 -14.35 2.02 -17.81
C ILE A 241 -14.73 0.86 -16.90
N GLY A 242 -15.48 1.11 -15.82
CA GLY A 242 -15.90 0.09 -14.86
C GLY A 242 -14.77 -0.42 -13.96
N PHE A 243 -13.76 0.40 -13.69
CA PHE A 243 -12.69 0.09 -12.75
C PHE A 243 -13.10 0.53 -11.33
N ASP A 244 -14.08 -0.14 -10.75
CA ASP A 244 -14.75 0.25 -9.50
C ASP A 244 -13.85 0.10 -8.26
N SER A 245 -12.83 -0.76 -8.33
CA SER A 245 -11.85 -0.94 -7.24
C SER A 245 -10.71 0.09 -7.26
N PHE A 246 -10.76 1.08 -8.16
CA PHE A 246 -9.70 2.07 -8.28
C PHE A 246 -9.64 3.02 -7.08
N HIS A 247 -8.44 3.20 -6.52
CA HIS A 247 -8.17 4.11 -5.42
C HIS A 247 -6.89 4.92 -5.65
N ILE A 248 -6.86 6.10 -5.06
CA ILE A 248 -5.64 6.88 -4.86
C ILE A 248 -5.49 7.09 -3.37
N GLY A 249 -4.49 6.47 -2.75
CA GLY A 249 -4.12 6.71 -1.36
C GLY A 249 -3.23 7.93 -1.24
N LEU A 250 -3.44 8.76 -0.22
CA LEU A 250 -2.65 9.95 -0.02
C LEU A 250 -2.41 10.17 1.47
N TYR A 251 -1.15 10.03 1.91
CA TYR A 251 -0.73 10.36 3.26
C TYR A 251 -0.54 11.87 3.40
N THR A 252 -1.17 12.47 4.39
CA THR A 252 -1.20 13.92 4.58
C THR A 252 -0.26 14.39 5.68
N SER A 253 0.07 15.67 5.69
CA SER A 253 0.88 16.31 6.73
C SER A 253 0.12 16.61 8.03
N SER A 254 -1.20 16.40 8.08
CA SER A 254 -2.03 16.79 9.22
C SER A 254 -2.81 15.62 9.80
N SER A 255 -2.93 15.60 11.12
CA SER A 255 -3.78 14.65 11.86
C SER A 255 -5.27 15.00 11.83
N SER A 256 -5.62 16.15 11.25
CA SER A 256 -7.00 16.62 11.11
C SER A 256 -7.28 17.04 9.67
N LEU A 257 -8.55 16.95 9.28
CA LEU A 257 -9.01 17.42 7.99
C LEU A 257 -9.84 18.69 8.17
N SER A 258 -9.37 19.78 7.60
CA SER A 258 -10.16 21.00 7.47
C SER A 258 -11.01 20.96 6.20
N THR A 259 -12.10 21.77 6.13
CA THR A 259 -12.90 21.89 4.91
C THR A 259 -12.06 22.36 3.72
N ARG A 260 -11.10 23.26 3.95
CA ARG A 260 -10.18 23.71 2.90
C ARG A 260 -9.34 22.57 2.34
N THR A 261 -8.75 21.75 3.22
CA THR A 261 -7.94 20.60 2.82
C THR A 261 -8.80 19.51 2.19
N ALA A 262 -10.02 19.30 2.69
CA ALA A 262 -10.97 18.36 2.11
C ALA A 262 -11.31 18.74 0.65
N ASN A 263 -11.62 20.00 0.40
CA ASN A 263 -11.89 20.50 -0.95
C ASN A 263 -10.68 20.34 -1.90
N ALA A 264 -9.47 20.49 -1.37
CA ALA A 264 -8.25 20.40 -2.17
C ALA A 264 -7.82 18.96 -2.46
N LEU A 265 -7.86 18.06 -1.46
CA LEU A 265 -7.21 16.74 -1.55
C LEU A 265 -8.17 15.56 -1.48
N TYR A 266 -9.32 15.69 -0.83
CA TYR A 266 -10.28 14.61 -0.68
C TYR A 266 -11.25 14.52 -1.86
N GLY A 267 -11.76 15.67 -2.28
CA GLY A 267 -12.71 15.81 -3.38
C GLY A 267 -13.86 16.73 -3.01
N THR A 268 -14.66 17.05 -4.02
CA THR A 268 -15.87 17.88 -3.87
C THR A 268 -17.05 17.24 -4.59
N LYS A 269 -18.26 17.61 -4.17
CA LYS A 269 -19.49 17.20 -4.87
C LYS A 269 -19.51 17.63 -6.34
N ALA A 270 -18.85 18.75 -6.66
CA ALA A 270 -18.80 19.28 -8.02
C ALA A 270 -17.74 18.59 -8.90
N ASN A 271 -16.56 18.34 -8.34
CA ASN A 271 -15.41 17.84 -9.10
C ASN A 271 -15.16 16.34 -8.93
N GLY A 272 -15.91 15.68 -8.05
CA GLY A 272 -15.72 14.26 -7.75
C GLY A 272 -14.60 14.00 -6.74
N LYS A 273 -14.25 12.72 -6.62
CA LYS A 273 -13.18 12.24 -5.73
C LYS A 273 -11.81 12.69 -6.23
N THR A 274 -10.92 13.00 -5.29
CA THR A 274 -9.51 13.29 -5.58
C THR A 274 -8.60 12.20 -5.01
N ALA A 275 -8.76 11.84 -3.74
CA ALA A 275 -7.97 10.79 -3.09
C ALA A 275 -8.68 10.25 -1.85
N ASP A 276 -8.29 9.05 -1.44
CA ASP A 276 -8.50 8.54 -0.10
C ASP A 276 -7.38 9.07 0.79
N LEU A 277 -7.74 9.68 1.92
CA LEU A 277 -6.78 10.36 2.76
C LEU A 277 -6.42 9.54 3.99
N MET A 278 -5.14 9.31 4.19
CA MET A 278 -4.56 8.89 5.45
C MET A 278 -4.13 10.15 6.22
N LEU A 279 -4.82 10.48 7.28
CA LEU A 279 -4.42 11.56 8.18
C LEU A 279 -3.17 11.17 8.96
N ASN A 280 -2.29 12.13 9.17
CA ASN A 280 -1.04 11.93 9.88
C ASN A 280 -1.31 11.57 11.37
N TYR A 281 -0.43 10.80 11.96
CA TYR A 281 -0.49 10.38 13.37
C TYR A 281 0.36 11.27 14.30
N SER A 282 0.87 12.40 13.84
CA SER A 282 1.66 13.35 14.65
C SER A 282 0.88 13.95 15.83
N GLY A 283 -0.45 14.00 15.75
CA GLY A 283 -1.34 14.41 16.83
C GLY A 283 -1.73 13.28 17.79
N GLY A 284 -1.04 12.14 17.72
CA GLY A 284 -1.36 10.89 18.41
C GLY A 284 -1.99 9.88 17.46
N ASP A 285 -1.84 8.59 17.78
CA ASP A 285 -2.40 7.53 16.97
C ASP A 285 -3.92 7.68 16.84
N PHE A 286 -4.38 7.61 15.60
CA PHE A 286 -5.78 7.82 15.19
C PHE A 286 -6.37 9.18 15.53
N ALA A 287 -5.66 10.03 16.26
CA ALA A 287 -6.04 11.40 16.63
C ALA A 287 -7.54 11.57 16.88
N THR A 288 -8.08 10.77 17.82
CA THR A 288 -9.53 10.65 18.08
C THR A 288 -10.22 11.98 18.33
N GLN A 289 -9.51 12.93 18.94
CA GLN A 289 -10.01 14.30 19.18
C GLN A 289 -10.35 15.07 17.91
N TYR A 290 -9.83 14.66 16.75
CA TYR A 290 -10.06 15.31 15.44
C TYR A 290 -10.97 14.50 14.52
N MET A 291 -11.33 13.26 14.86
CA MET A 291 -12.09 12.38 13.97
C MET A 291 -13.44 12.97 13.58
N ALA A 292 -14.23 13.39 14.56
CA ALA A 292 -15.58 13.92 14.32
C ALA A 292 -15.56 15.14 13.40
N SER A 293 -14.65 16.09 13.65
CA SER A 293 -14.52 17.29 12.81
C SER A 293 -13.97 16.96 11.42
N SER A 294 -13.07 15.98 11.31
CA SER A 294 -12.53 15.53 10.02
C SER A 294 -13.59 14.82 9.17
N VAL A 295 -14.41 13.97 9.79
CA VAL A 295 -15.58 13.35 9.13
C VAL A 295 -16.54 14.42 8.62
N GLN A 296 -16.88 15.41 9.47
CA GLN A 296 -17.76 16.51 9.07
C GLN A 296 -17.18 17.30 7.89
N ALA A 297 -15.87 17.54 7.86
CA ALA A 297 -15.21 18.24 6.75
C ALA A 297 -15.29 17.43 5.44
N ALA A 298 -15.05 16.13 5.48
CA ALA A 298 -15.16 15.25 4.33
C ALA A 298 -16.59 15.17 3.79
N GLU A 299 -17.59 14.99 4.67
CA GLU A 299 -19.01 14.94 4.31
C GLU A 299 -19.51 16.28 3.74
N THR A 300 -19.04 17.39 4.30
CA THR A 300 -19.37 18.72 3.78
C THR A 300 -18.83 18.93 2.37
N ALA A 301 -17.57 18.55 2.14
CA ALA A 301 -16.90 18.74 0.86
C ALA A 301 -17.44 17.78 -0.22
N TYR A 302 -17.46 16.51 0.08
CA TYR A 302 -17.71 15.47 -0.93
C TYR A 302 -19.05 14.74 -0.76
N GLY A 303 -19.57 14.62 0.45
CA GLY A 303 -20.84 13.98 0.75
C GLY A 303 -20.73 12.70 1.56
N THR A 304 -19.54 12.12 1.69
CA THR A 304 -19.26 10.92 2.50
C THR A 304 -17.85 11.00 3.07
N ALA A 305 -17.61 10.27 4.16
CA ALA A 305 -16.28 10.07 4.74
C ALA A 305 -15.66 8.71 4.38
N ASP A 306 -16.19 7.99 3.40
CA ASP A 306 -15.75 6.64 3.02
C ASP A 306 -14.32 6.58 2.53
N GLY A 307 -13.59 7.48 2.27
CA GLY A 307 -12.17 7.46 1.93
C GLY A 307 -11.31 8.25 2.90
N LEU A 308 -11.84 8.49 4.11
CA LEU A 308 -11.09 9.17 5.17
C LEU A 308 -10.62 8.14 6.20
N TYR A 309 -9.32 8.15 6.48
CA TYR A 309 -8.66 7.24 7.40
C TYR A 309 -7.83 8.03 8.40
N ALA A 310 -8.02 7.78 9.67
CA ALA A 310 -7.12 8.27 10.71
C ALA A 310 -5.91 7.35 10.80
N GLY A 311 -4.73 7.92 10.72
CA GLY A 311 -3.48 7.18 10.78
C GLY A 311 -3.08 6.82 12.20
N GLY A 312 -2.56 5.63 12.38
CA GLY A 312 -1.93 5.17 13.60
C GLY A 312 -0.65 4.42 13.26
N TRP A 313 0.37 4.60 14.09
CA TRP A 313 1.60 3.87 13.91
C TRP A 313 1.58 2.58 14.70
N TYR A 314 1.58 1.47 14.03
CA TYR A 314 1.62 0.14 14.61
C TYR A 314 2.65 0.00 15.77
N ARG A 315 3.78 0.70 15.70
CA ARG A 315 4.80 0.73 16.75
C ARG A 315 4.29 1.27 18.10
N HIS A 316 3.24 2.07 18.09
CA HIS A 316 2.62 2.64 19.30
C HIS A 316 1.39 1.86 19.76
N MET A 317 1.20 0.63 19.22
CA MET A 317 0.00 -0.16 19.51
C MET A 317 -0.22 -0.27 21.03
N ASP A 318 -1.35 0.27 21.46
CA ASP A 318 -1.80 0.26 22.84
C ASP A 318 -3.21 -0.37 22.91
N LEU A 319 -3.39 -1.29 23.84
CA LEU A 319 -4.68 -1.92 24.09
C LEU A 319 -5.72 -0.93 24.62
N SER A 320 -5.35 0.31 24.94
CA SER A 320 -6.25 1.39 25.33
C SER A 320 -6.99 2.06 24.16
N TRP A 321 -6.73 1.66 22.92
CA TRP A 321 -7.46 2.17 21.74
C TRP A 321 -8.98 1.96 21.69
N PRO A 322 -9.67 1.32 22.68
CA PRO A 322 -11.13 1.18 22.69
C PRO A 322 -11.92 2.49 22.60
N LEU A 323 -11.27 3.62 22.80
CA LEU A 323 -11.88 4.95 22.63
C LEU A 323 -12.30 5.27 21.19
N LEU A 324 -11.88 4.47 20.22
CA LEU A 324 -12.19 4.64 18.80
C LEU A 324 -13.66 4.52 18.44
N ASN A 325 -14.50 3.97 19.34
CA ASN A 325 -15.91 3.67 19.05
C ASN A 325 -16.90 4.50 19.88
N GLN A 326 -16.47 5.65 20.41
CA GLN A 326 -17.29 6.40 21.36
C GLN A 326 -18.52 7.09 20.78
N ASP A 327 -18.46 7.50 19.54
CA ASP A 327 -19.58 8.19 18.88
C ASP A 327 -19.74 7.79 17.41
N GLU A 328 -20.92 8.09 16.86
CA GLU A 328 -21.27 7.74 15.48
C GLU A 328 -20.40 8.46 14.43
N ALA A 329 -19.87 9.63 14.74
CA ALA A 329 -18.99 10.36 13.82
C ALA A 329 -17.62 9.67 13.75
N THR A 330 -17.04 9.29 14.89
CA THR A 330 -15.73 8.59 14.89
C THR A 330 -15.83 7.24 14.20
N LYS A 331 -16.96 6.56 14.29
CA LYS A 331 -17.20 5.27 13.63
C LYS A 331 -17.21 5.36 12.10
N ARG A 332 -17.55 6.51 11.53
CA ARG A 332 -17.50 6.73 10.08
C ARG A 332 -16.10 7.03 9.54
N CYS A 333 -15.14 7.32 10.40
CA CYS A 333 -13.74 7.45 10.01
C CYS A 333 -13.11 6.06 9.90
N GLY A 334 -12.49 5.74 8.78
CA GLY A 334 -11.64 4.57 8.64
C GLY A 334 -10.39 4.68 9.49
N LEU A 335 -9.71 3.56 9.68
CA LEU A 335 -8.41 3.50 10.36
C LEU A 335 -7.34 3.09 9.35
N CYS A 336 -6.19 3.75 9.39
CA CYS A 336 -5.01 3.32 8.67
C CYS A 336 -3.90 2.95 9.64
N LEU A 337 -3.50 1.69 9.63
CA LEU A 337 -2.34 1.22 10.37
C LEU A 337 -1.10 1.29 9.48
N TRP A 338 -0.16 2.15 9.89
CA TRP A 338 1.12 2.24 9.24
C TRP A 338 2.20 1.53 10.04
N GLY A 339 3.06 0.81 9.36
CA GLY A 339 4.23 0.19 9.97
C GLY A 339 4.43 -1.26 9.54
N GLU A 340 5.46 -1.88 10.09
CA GLU A 340 5.85 -3.23 9.77
C GLU A 340 4.91 -4.26 10.42
N HIS A 341 4.50 -5.25 9.63
CA HIS A 341 3.67 -6.36 10.10
C HIS A 341 4.47 -7.60 10.48
N LYS A 342 5.77 -7.47 10.66
CA LYS A 342 6.63 -8.61 11.05
C LYS A 342 6.24 -9.15 12.41
N ILE A 343 5.86 -10.42 12.46
CA ILE A 343 5.48 -11.12 13.70
C ILE A 343 6.58 -10.97 14.76
N SER A 344 7.84 -11.08 14.37
CA SER A 344 8.98 -10.92 15.30
C SER A 344 9.03 -9.55 15.94
N ARG A 345 8.61 -8.50 15.25
CA ARG A 345 8.54 -7.15 15.80
C ARG A 345 7.28 -6.90 16.60
N PHE A 346 6.16 -7.50 16.25
CA PHE A 346 4.96 -7.45 17.05
C PHE A 346 5.22 -7.86 18.50
N PHE A 347 5.92 -8.99 18.70
CA PHE A 347 6.29 -9.46 20.04
C PHE A 347 7.38 -8.64 20.73
N GLN A 348 8.03 -7.70 20.06
CA GLN A 348 8.95 -6.77 20.71
C GLN A 348 8.23 -5.56 21.33
N TYR A 349 7.02 -5.27 20.93
CA TYR A 349 6.24 -4.11 21.37
C TYR A 349 5.05 -4.47 22.27
N VAL A 350 4.75 -5.75 22.40
CA VAL A 350 3.76 -6.30 23.32
C VAL A 350 4.48 -6.99 24.48
#